data_29aca68bb80388b52c224c4562d69231
#
_entry.id   29aca68bb80388b52c224c4562d69231
#
_cell.length_a   1.000
_cell.length_b   1.000
_cell.length_c   1.000
_cell.angle_alpha   90.00
_cell.angle_beta   90.00
_cell.angle_gamma   90.00
#
_symmetry.space_group_name_H-M   'P 1'
#
loop_
_entity.id
_entity.type
_entity.pdbx_description
1 polymer ?
#
loop_
_entity_poly.entity_id
_entity_poly.type
_entity_poly.pdbx_seq_one_letter_code
_entity_poly.pdbx_strand_id
1 'polypeptide(L)' 'MSIFSLIDDKHVPLYRILWISDLPHYCGSEECEREGWYEVKLDAGEAVWATREQRDAALVAIETWQGGSSLGS' A
#
# COMPACT_ATOMS: atom_id res chain seq x y z
N MET A 1 -17.46 1.28 -6.05
CA MET A 1 -16.27 0.97 -5.23
C MET A 1 -15.01 1.32 -5.99
N SER A 2 -14.11 2.03 -5.35
CA SER A 2 -12.86 2.41 -5.98
C SER A 2 -11.86 1.25 -5.97
N ILE A 3 -11.18 1.03 -7.10
CA ILE A 3 -10.10 0.05 -7.18
C ILE A 3 -8.73 0.72 -7.04
N PHE A 4 -8.72 1.99 -6.65
CA PHE A 4 -7.50 2.76 -6.43
C PHE A 4 -7.38 3.13 -4.97
N SER A 5 -6.15 3.22 -4.48
CA SER A 5 -5.85 3.72 -3.15
C SER A 5 -4.87 4.87 -3.27
N LEU A 6 -5.04 5.90 -2.45
CA LEU A 6 -4.13 7.04 -2.44
C LEU A 6 -2.91 6.69 -1.60
N ILE A 7 -1.76 6.55 -2.24
CA ILE A 7 -0.51 6.20 -1.59
C ILE A 7 0.58 7.05 -2.23
N ASP A 8 1.38 7.71 -1.41
CA ASP A 8 2.52 8.51 -1.88
C ASP A 8 2.05 9.57 -2.90
N ASP A 9 0.94 10.21 -2.59
CA ASP A 9 0.29 11.23 -3.44
C ASP A 9 -0.10 10.71 -4.82
N LYS A 10 -0.25 9.39 -4.96
CA LYS A 10 -0.62 8.76 -6.22
C LYS A 10 -1.83 7.87 -6.03
N HIS A 11 -2.68 7.83 -7.03
CA HIS A 11 -3.79 6.90 -7.05
C HIS A 11 -3.29 5.57 -7.62
N VAL A 12 -3.05 4.62 -6.74
CA VAL A 12 -2.45 3.34 -7.08
C VAL A 12 -3.53 2.29 -7.29
N PRO A 13 -3.59 1.65 -8.47
CA PRO A 13 -4.54 0.56 -8.68
C PRO A 13 -4.25 -0.61 -7.75
N LEU A 14 -5.28 -1.11 -7.09
CA LEU A 14 -5.11 -2.19 -6.12
C LEU A 14 -4.57 -3.46 -6.76
N TYR A 15 -4.95 -3.72 -8.00
CA TYR A 15 -4.50 -4.93 -8.70
C TYR A 15 -3.01 -4.91 -9.06
N ARG A 16 -2.35 -3.76 -8.94
CA ARG A 16 -0.91 -3.65 -9.19
C ARG A 16 -0.07 -3.85 -7.93
N ILE A 17 -0.71 -3.92 -6.78
CA ILE A 17 0.00 -4.09 -5.52
C ILE A 17 0.34 -5.56 -5.31
N LEU A 18 1.63 -5.86 -5.17
CA LEU A 18 2.11 -7.21 -4.90
C LEU A 18 2.11 -7.51 -3.41
N TRP A 19 2.59 -6.55 -2.60
CA TRP A 19 2.58 -6.69 -1.15
C TRP A 19 2.72 -5.32 -0.50
N ILE A 20 2.32 -5.26 0.77
CA ILE A 20 2.45 -4.07 1.59
C ILE A 20 3.20 -4.49 2.85
N SER A 21 4.26 -3.74 3.19
CA SER A 21 5.06 -4.07 4.36
C SER A 21 4.24 -3.91 5.64
N ASP A 22 4.36 -4.89 6.52
CA ASP A 22 3.69 -4.83 7.83
C ASP A 22 4.49 -3.98 8.81
N LEU A 23 5.77 -3.83 8.57
CA LEU A 23 6.66 -3.08 9.44
C LEU A 23 7.09 -1.79 8.78
N PRO A 24 7.23 -0.71 9.57
CA PRO A 24 7.72 0.55 9.01
C PRO A 24 9.20 0.44 8.64
N HIS A 25 9.61 1.30 7.72
CA HIS A 25 10.99 1.34 7.27
C HIS A 25 11.87 2.01 8.33
N TYR A 26 12.94 1.33 8.72
CA TYR A 26 13.96 1.88 9.63
C TYR A 26 15.32 1.61 9.03
N CYS A 27 16.01 2.67 8.61
CA CYS A 27 17.36 2.55 8.06
C CYS A 27 18.44 3.05 9.01
N GLY A 28 18.03 3.71 10.07
CA GLY A 28 18.97 4.26 11.05
C GLY A 28 19.70 5.52 10.58
N SER A 29 19.33 6.05 9.44
CA SER A 29 19.94 7.25 8.90
C SER A 29 19.09 8.46 9.23
N GLU A 30 19.73 9.53 9.74
CA GLU A 30 19.03 10.77 10.04
C GLU A 30 18.55 11.48 8.78
N GLU A 31 19.12 11.13 7.64
CA GLU A 31 18.76 11.73 6.35
C GLU A 31 17.65 10.95 5.64
N CYS A 32 17.19 9.86 6.21
CA CYS A 32 16.16 9.05 5.58
C CYS A 32 14.80 9.72 5.68
N GLU A 33 14.26 10.11 4.54
CA GLU A 33 12.94 10.76 4.47
C GLU A 33 11.80 9.74 4.57
N ARG A 34 12.12 8.46 4.48
CA ARG A 34 11.11 7.39 4.48
C ARG A 34 11.06 6.62 5.78
N GLU A 35 11.80 7.05 6.79
CA GLU A 35 11.76 6.38 8.08
C GLU A 35 10.37 6.48 8.69
N GLY A 36 9.84 5.33 9.13
CA GLY A 36 8.49 5.24 9.66
C GLY A 36 7.41 5.06 8.59
N TRP A 37 7.79 5.06 7.31
CA TRP A 37 6.84 4.83 6.23
C TRP A 37 6.79 3.34 5.87
N TYR A 38 5.72 2.93 5.22
CA TYR A 38 5.52 1.53 4.85
C TYR A 38 5.71 1.36 3.36
N GLU A 39 6.52 0.39 3.00
CA GLU A 39 6.78 0.12 1.59
C GLU A 39 5.63 -0.66 0.97
N VAL A 40 5.19 -0.21 -0.20
CA VAL A 40 4.16 -0.88 -0.98
C VAL A 40 4.80 -1.25 -2.31
N LYS A 41 4.95 -2.56 -2.55
CA LYS A 41 5.59 -3.06 -3.76
C LYS A 41 4.56 -3.23 -4.87
N LEU A 42 4.86 -2.68 -6.02
CA LEU A 42 4.01 -2.80 -7.20
C LEU A 42 4.64 -3.75 -8.19
N ASP A 43 3.87 -4.14 -9.20
CA ASP A 43 4.40 -4.92 -10.31
C ASP A 43 5.45 -4.10 -11.06
N ALA A 44 6.19 -4.73 -11.97
CA ALA A 44 7.23 -4.10 -12.77
C ALA A 44 8.39 -3.52 -11.94
N GLY A 45 8.54 -3.95 -10.68
CA GLY A 45 9.66 -3.53 -9.84
C GLY A 45 9.54 -2.17 -9.23
N GLU A 46 8.39 -1.52 -9.34
CA GLU A 46 8.14 -0.23 -8.73
C GLU A 46 7.73 -0.38 -7.27
N ALA A 47 7.94 0.67 -6.48
CA ALA A 47 7.49 0.71 -5.11
C ALA A 47 7.07 2.13 -4.76
N VAL A 48 6.11 2.24 -3.85
CA VAL A 48 5.67 3.52 -3.33
C VAL A 48 5.69 3.46 -1.80
N TRP A 49 5.62 4.60 -1.17
CA TRP A 49 5.72 4.69 0.29
C TRP A 49 4.41 5.22 0.86
N ALA A 50 3.86 4.51 1.83
CA ALA A 50 2.59 4.85 2.44
C ALA A 50 2.80 5.31 3.88
N THR A 51 2.02 6.29 4.31
CA THR A 51 1.90 6.58 5.73
C THR A 51 1.14 5.45 6.39
N ARG A 52 1.15 5.42 7.72
CA ARG A 52 0.40 4.40 8.45
C ARG A 52 -1.08 4.42 8.07
N GLU A 53 -1.65 5.63 7.98
CA GLU A 53 -3.06 5.78 7.62
C GLU A 53 -3.32 5.29 6.19
N GLN A 54 -2.43 5.62 5.27
CA GLN A 54 -2.56 5.19 3.89
C GLN A 54 -2.41 3.67 3.78
N ARG A 55 -1.46 3.10 4.53
CA ARG A 55 -1.27 1.65 4.56
C ARG A 55 -2.53 0.96 5.07
N ASP A 56 -3.08 1.43 6.18
CA ASP A 56 -4.26 0.82 6.77
C ASP A 56 -5.46 0.94 5.83
N ALA A 57 -5.64 2.10 5.20
CA ALA A 57 -6.72 2.30 4.26
C ALA A 57 -6.56 1.39 3.03
N ALA A 58 -5.32 1.21 2.56
CA ALA A 58 -5.07 0.34 1.41
C ALA A 58 -5.38 -1.12 1.75
N LEU A 59 -5.02 -1.57 2.94
CA LEU A 59 -5.32 -2.94 3.37
C LEU A 59 -6.83 -3.18 3.43
N VAL A 60 -7.56 -2.23 3.99
CA VAL A 60 -9.02 -2.33 4.05
C VAL A 60 -9.61 -2.36 2.64
N ALA A 61 -9.10 -1.50 1.76
CA ALA A 61 -9.57 -1.44 0.39
C ALA A 61 -9.34 -2.76 -0.36
N ILE A 62 -8.17 -3.36 -0.17
CA ILE A 62 -7.83 -4.64 -0.80
C ILE A 62 -8.72 -5.74 -0.26
N GLU A 63 -8.91 -5.81 1.04
CA GLU A 63 -9.77 -6.81 1.65
C GLU A 63 -11.20 -6.69 1.17
N THR A 64 -11.69 -5.47 1.10
CA THR A 64 -13.06 -5.20 0.63
C THR A 64 -13.21 -5.57 -0.83
N TRP A 65 -12.23 -5.23 -1.65
CA TRP A 65 -12.25 -5.53 -3.07
C TRP A 65 -12.21 -7.05 -3.31
N GLN A 66 -11.28 -7.75 -2.65
CA GLN A 66 -11.16 -9.20 -2.79
C GLN A 66 -12.34 -9.90 -2.15
N GLY A 67 -12.77 -9.42 -0.99
CA GLY A 67 -13.92 -9.97 -0.30
C GLY A 67 -15.19 -9.84 -1.13
N GLY A 68 -15.35 -8.70 -1.80
CA GLY A 68 -16.46 -8.49 -2.70
C GLY A 68 -16.45 -9.48 -3.84
N SER A 69 -15.26 -9.76 -4.39
CA SER A 69 -15.13 -10.77 -5.44
C SER A 69 -15.44 -12.17 -4.92
N SER A 70 -14.96 -12.47 -3.72
CA SER A 70 -15.17 -13.77 -3.09
C SER A 70 -16.62 -13.99 -2.72
N LEU A 71 -17.27 -12.93 -2.28
CA LEU A 71 -18.66 -13.03 -1.85
C LEU A 71 -19.60 -13.28 -3.01
N GLY A 72 -19.14 -13.01 -4.20
CA GLY A 72 -19.91 -13.41 -5.36
C GLY A 72 -20.04 -14.92 -5.46
N SER A 73 -19.27 -15.60 -4.67
CA SER A 73 -19.33 -17.04 -4.58
C SER A 73 -20.40 -17.48 -3.60
#